data_4e7fc64c631901a9df591d857cda845c
#
_entry.id   4e7fc64c631901a9df591d857cda845c
#
_cell.length_a   1.000
_cell.length_b   1.000
_cell.length_c   1.000
_cell.angle_alpha   90.00
_cell.angle_beta   90.00
_cell.angle_gamma   90.00
#
_symmetry.space_group_name_H-M   'P 1'
#
loop_
_entity.id
_entity.type
_entity.pdbx_description
1 polymer ?
#
loop_
_entity_poly.entity_id
_entity_poly.type
_entity_poly.pdbx_seq_one_letter_code
_entity_poly.pdbx_strand_id
1 'polypeptide(L)'
;MSRIRLVVAKPGLDGHDRGAKVVARALRDTGVEVVYTGLHQTPRQIVDTALQEDADGIGLSVLSGAHMTLFAEVLRLLREEGAADITVFGGGIIPEADIPELLGLGVAAVFTPGTPVREITDWVHGRLSAA
;
A
#
# COMPACT_ATOMS: atom_id res chain seq x y z
N MET A 1 8.24 -0.78 -22.45
CA MET A 1 8.28 -0.31 -21.05
C MET A 1 7.01 -0.74 -20.35
N SER A 2 7.17 -1.49 -19.29
CA SER A 2 5.99 -1.85 -18.51
C SER A 2 5.62 -0.72 -17.57
N ARG A 3 4.33 -0.47 -17.47
CA ARG A 3 3.78 0.52 -16.57
C ARG A 3 3.70 -0.07 -15.17
N ILE A 4 4.01 0.74 -14.16
CA ILE A 4 3.85 0.32 -12.77
C ILE A 4 2.36 0.11 -12.50
N ARG A 5 2.00 -1.02 -11.93
CA ARG A 5 0.63 -1.32 -11.50
C ARG A 5 0.59 -1.45 -10.00
N LEU A 6 -0.30 -0.72 -9.36
CA LEU A 6 -0.38 -0.60 -7.92
C LEU A 6 -1.80 -0.81 -7.43
N VAL A 7 -1.95 -1.62 -6.38
CA VAL A 7 -3.22 -1.73 -5.67
C VAL A 7 -3.18 -0.76 -4.48
N VAL A 8 -4.17 0.10 -4.39
CA VAL A 8 -4.35 0.99 -3.24
C VAL A 8 -5.58 0.52 -2.48
N ALA A 9 -5.41 0.21 -1.21
CA ALA A 9 -6.45 -0.43 -0.42
C ALA A 9 -6.62 0.19 0.96
N LYS A 10 -7.84 0.09 1.48
CA LYS A 10 -8.16 0.46 2.86
C LYS A 10 -8.64 -0.79 3.58
N PRO A 11 -7.76 -1.44 4.33
CA PRO A 11 -8.16 -2.64 5.06
C PRO A 11 -8.97 -2.30 6.31
N GLY A 12 -9.78 -3.25 6.75
CA GLY A 12 -10.52 -3.15 7.99
C GLY A 12 -11.81 -2.34 7.87
N LEU A 13 -12.27 -1.83 8.99
CA LEU A 13 -13.57 -1.15 9.09
C LEU A 13 -13.48 0.38 9.04
N ASP A 14 -12.30 0.90 8.72
CA ASP A 14 -12.07 2.34 8.59
C ASP A 14 -12.83 2.91 7.39
N GLY A 15 -13.68 3.89 7.65
CA GLY A 15 -14.48 4.53 6.61
C GLY A 15 -13.86 5.80 6.01
N HIS A 16 -12.64 6.15 6.41
CA HIS A 16 -11.99 7.39 5.97
C HIS A 16 -11.09 7.11 4.76
N ASP A 17 -11.57 7.43 3.56
CA ASP A 17 -10.87 7.08 2.33
C ASP A 17 -10.29 8.28 1.56
N ARG A 18 -10.47 9.50 2.06
CA ARG A 18 -10.05 10.70 1.33
C ARG A 18 -8.56 10.70 1.01
N GLY A 19 -7.73 10.38 2.00
CA GLY A 19 -6.28 10.35 1.79
C GLY A 19 -5.86 9.32 0.75
N ALA A 20 -6.44 8.13 0.81
CA ALA A 20 -6.16 7.08 -0.16
C ALA A 20 -6.56 7.49 -1.57
N LYS A 21 -7.71 8.15 -1.73
CA LYS A 21 -8.17 8.63 -3.03
C LYS A 21 -7.27 9.70 -3.61
N VAL A 22 -6.80 10.63 -2.77
CA VAL A 22 -5.89 11.69 -3.20
C VAL A 22 -4.58 11.09 -3.71
N VAL A 23 -4.01 10.14 -2.97
CA VAL A 23 -2.77 9.46 -3.38
C VAL A 23 -2.98 8.66 -4.66
N ALA A 24 -4.10 7.92 -4.74
CA ALA A 24 -4.41 7.13 -5.94
C ALA A 24 -4.50 8.03 -7.18
N ARG A 25 -5.17 9.17 -7.06
CA ARG A 25 -5.30 10.10 -8.18
C ARG A 25 -3.95 10.68 -8.59
N ALA A 26 -3.14 11.08 -7.60
CA ALA A 26 -1.82 11.63 -7.89
C ALA A 26 -0.93 10.61 -8.61
N LEU A 27 -0.99 9.34 -8.18
CA LEU A 27 -0.25 8.27 -8.84
C LEU A 27 -0.71 8.07 -10.28
N ARG A 28 -2.02 8.06 -10.52
CA ARG A 28 -2.56 7.96 -11.88
C ARG A 28 -2.08 9.12 -12.76
N ASP A 29 -2.04 10.32 -12.21
CA ASP A 29 -1.60 11.50 -12.93
C ASP A 29 -0.13 11.41 -13.33
N THR A 30 0.67 10.60 -12.65
CA THR A 30 2.09 10.37 -12.99
C THR A 30 2.30 9.13 -13.87
N GLY A 31 1.24 8.48 -14.32
CA GLY A 31 1.32 7.35 -15.24
C GLY A 31 1.27 5.97 -14.61
N VAL A 32 1.03 5.88 -13.30
CA VAL A 32 0.87 4.60 -12.62
C VAL A 32 -0.53 4.06 -12.87
N GLU A 33 -0.65 2.77 -13.18
CA GLU A 33 -1.95 2.10 -13.21
C GLU A 33 -2.36 1.78 -11.77
N VAL A 34 -3.43 2.40 -11.29
CA VAL A 34 -3.90 2.21 -9.92
C VAL A 34 -5.21 1.47 -9.90
N VAL A 35 -5.24 0.38 -9.15
CA VAL A 35 -6.48 -0.33 -8.83
C VAL A 35 -6.85 0.06 -7.40
N TYR A 36 -7.88 0.87 -7.25
CA TYR A 36 -8.37 1.28 -5.94
C TYR A 36 -9.48 0.31 -5.52
N THR A 37 -9.25 -0.42 -4.41
CA THR A 37 -10.18 -1.47 -4.00
C THR A 37 -11.40 -0.97 -3.26
N GLY A 38 -11.38 0.29 -2.80
CA GLY A 38 -12.45 0.82 -1.97
C GLY A 38 -12.26 0.50 -0.49
N LEU A 39 -13.32 0.71 0.26
CA LEU A 39 -13.32 0.57 1.72
C LEU A 39 -13.51 -0.87 2.18
N HIS A 40 -13.18 -1.12 3.42
CA HIS A 40 -13.54 -2.34 4.16
C HIS A 40 -12.99 -3.63 3.54
N GLN A 41 -11.81 -3.57 2.98
CA GLN A 41 -11.18 -4.75 2.38
C GLN A 41 -10.52 -5.61 3.45
N THR A 42 -10.65 -6.93 3.31
CA THR A 42 -9.88 -7.86 4.15
C THR A 42 -8.48 -8.02 3.55
N PRO A 43 -7.47 -8.38 4.36
CA PRO A 43 -6.15 -8.70 3.80
C PRO A 43 -6.20 -9.74 2.69
N ARG A 44 -7.04 -10.76 2.82
CA ARG A 44 -7.20 -11.79 1.78
C ARG A 44 -7.70 -11.17 0.46
N GLN A 45 -8.70 -10.31 0.53
CA GLN A 45 -9.24 -9.64 -0.66
C GLN A 45 -8.18 -8.77 -1.33
N ILE A 46 -7.39 -8.05 -0.52
CA ILE A 46 -6.34 -7.17 -1.04
C ILE A 46 -5.27 -7.98 -1.78
N VAL A 47 -4.82 -9.06 -1.17
CA VAL A 47 -3.81 -9.93 -1.78
C VAL A 47 -4.35 -10.60 -3.04
N ASP A 48 -5.57 -11.09 -3.01
CA ASP A 48 -6.19 -11.70 -4.19
C ASP A 48 -6.29 -10.70 -5.36
N THR A 49 -6.65 -9.46 -5.07
CA THR A 49 -6.69 -8.41 -6.08
C THR A 49 -5.30 -8.17 -6.68
N ALA A 50 -4.28 -8.07 -5.82
CA ALA A 50 -2.91 -7.84 -6.27
C ALA A 50 -2.41 -8.98 -7.17
N LEU A 51 -2.76 -10.21 -6.83
CA LEU A 51 -2.38 -11.37 -7.64
C LEU A 51 -3.12 -11.38 -8.98
N GLN A 52 -4.43 -11.12 -8.98
CA GLN A 52 -5.23 -11.08 -10.19
C GLN A 52 -4.77 -9.98 -11.14
N GLU A 53 -4.39 -8.84 -10.61
CA GLU A 53 -3.96 -7.68 -11.39
C GLU A 53 -2.48 -7.70 -11.74
N ASP A 54 -1.74 -8.70 -11.25
CA ASP A 54 -0.29 -8.78 -11.43
C ASP A 54 0.40 -7.49 -10.99
N ALA A 55 0.06 -7.04 -9.79
CA ALA A 55 0.51 -5.76 -9.29
C ALA A 55 1.98 -5.78 -8.89
N ASP A 56 2.66 -4.66 -9.07
CA ASP A 56 4.05 -4.46 -8.62
C ASP A 56 4.12 -4.09 -7.15
N GLY A 57 3.06 -3.49 -6.63
CA GLY A 57 3.01 -3.07 -5.24
C GLY A 57 1.60 -2.93 -4.69
N ILE A 58 1.55 -2.85 -3.37
CA ILE A 58 0.31 -2.63 -2.62
C ILE A 58 0.54 -1.46 -1.67
N GLY A 59 -0.29 -0.42 -1.78
CA GLY A 59 -0.32 0.67 -0.84
C GLY A 59 -1.51 0.54 0.10
N LEU A 60 -1.26 0.48 1.39
CA LEU A 60 -2.30 0.36 2.40
C LEU A 60 -2.50 1.69 3.12
N SER A 61 -3.73 2.17 3.16
CA SER A 61 -4.09 3.37 3.89
C SER A 61 -4.84 2.95 5.16
N VAL A 62 -4.27 3.25 6.32
CA VAL A 62 -4.80 2.75 7.59
C VAL A 62 -4.92 3.86 8.63
N LEU A 63 -5.88 3.70 9.55
CA LEU A 63 -5.91 4.46 10.80
C LEU A 63 -5.28 3.61 11.90
N SER A 64 -4.79 4.28 12.95
CA SER A 64 -4.15 3.59 14.06
C SER A 64 -5.08 2.63 14.77
N GLY A 65 -4.50 1.60 15.37
CA GLY A 65 -5.18 0.59 16.18
C GLY A 65 -5.07 -0.81 15.61
N ALA A 66 -5.25 -0.98 14.30
CA ALA A 66 -5.18 -2.29 13.67
C ALA A 66 -4.05 -2.41 12.67
N HIS A 67 -3.25 -1.37 12.50
CA HIS A 67 -2.23 -1.32 11.45
C HIS A 67 -1.19 -2.45 11.54
N MET A 68 -0.73 -2.78 12.74
CA MET A 68 0.28 -3.84 12.88
C MET A 68 -0.25 -5.19 12.39
N THR A 69 -1.46 -5.55 12.83
CA THR A 69 -2.09 -6.81 12.46
C THR A 69 -2.39 -6.85 10.95
N LEU A 70 -2.90 -5.76 10.40
CA LEU A 70 -3.29 -5.72 8.99
C LEU A 70 -2.08 -5.82 8.07
N PHE A 71 -1.00 -5.07 8.36
CA PHE A 71 0.23 -5.18 7.57
C PHE A 71 0.85 -6.57 7.68
N ALA A 72 0.93 -7.10 8.90
CA ALA A 72 1.51 -8.42 9.11
C ALA A 72 0.74 -9.50 8.33
N GLU A 73 -0.58 -9.42 8.32
CA GLU A 73 -1.43 -10.39 7.63
C GLU A 73 -1.27 -10.30 6.10
N VAL A 74 -1.22 -9.09 5.55
CA VAL A 74 -0.99 -8.92 4.12
C VAL A 74 0.37 -9.50 3.71
N LEU A 75 1.41 -9.21 4.49
CA LEU A 75 2.76 -9.72 4.21
C LEU A 75 2.81 -11.25 4.32
N ARG A 76 2.13 -11.80 5.32
CA ARG A 76 2.07 -13.26 5.50
C ARG A 76 1.39 -13.93 4.31
N LEU A 77 0.26 -13.40 3.87
CA LEU A 77 -0.47 -13.96 2.73
C LEU A 77 0.34 -13.89 1.45
N LEU A 78 1.06 -12.79 1.23
CA LEU A 78 1.93 -12.68 0.05
C LEU A 78 3.02 -13.75 0.07
N ARG A 79 3.62 -14.01 1.22
CA ARG A 79 4.63 -15.07 1.34
C ARG A 79 4.02 -16.44 1.05
N GLU A 80 2.82 -16.71 1.56
CA GLU A 80 2.15 -18.00 1.33
C GLU A 80 1.82 -18.22 -0.15
N GLU A 81 1.53 -17.14 -0.87
CA GLU A 81 1.20 -17.22 -2.30
C GLU A 81 2.44 -17.19 -3.20
N GLY A 82 3.62 -17.16 -2.62
CA GLY A 82 4.85 -17.07 -3.42
C GLY A 82 5.05 -15.72 -4.08
N ALA A 83 4.43 -14.66 -3.53
CA ALA A 83 4.43 -13.32 -4.11
C ALA A 83 5.12 -12.29 -3.19
N ALA A 84 6.14 -12.72 -2.46
CA ALA A 84 6.87 -11.84 -1.54
C ALA A 84 7.62 -10.72 -2.26
N ASP A 85 7.75 -10.79 -3.57
CA ASP A 85 8.36 -9.74 -4.38
C ASP A 85 7.44 -8.53 -4.60
N ILE A 86 6.14 -8.64 -4.31
CA ILE A 86 5.25 -7.50 -4.36
C ILE A 86 5.58 -6.56 -3.21
N THR A 87 5.91 -5.31 -3.53
CA THR A 87 6.29 -4.31 -2.54
C THR A 87 5.07 -3.81 -1.78
N VAL A 88 5.13 -3.81 -0.45
CA VAL A 88 4.05 -3.29 0.40
C VAL A 88 4.53 -2.02 1.07
N PHE A 89 3.77 -0.95 0.95
CA PHE A 89 4.02 0.28 1.67
C PHE A 89 2.71 0.78 2.28
N GLY A 90 2.80 1.75 3.14
CA GLY A 90 1.63 2.21 3.83
C GLY A 90 1.63 3.68 4.14
N GLY A 91 0.46 4.16 4.50
CA GLY A 91 0.27 5.54 4.94
C GLY A 91 -0.92 5.62 5.86
N GLY A 92 -1.07 6.77 6.49
CA GLY A 92 -2.17 7.02 7.39
C GLY A 92 -1.69 7.44 8.77
N ILE A 93 -2.57 7.33 9.74
CA ILE A 93 -2.25 7.74 11.12
C ILE A 93 -1.61 6.55 11.83
N ILE A 94 -0.29 6.49 11.77
CA ILE A 94 0.51 5.42 12.37
C ILE A 94 1.45 6.03 13.40
N PRO A 95 1.45 5.54 14.67
CA PRO A 95 2.37 6.04 15.67
C PRO A 95 3.83 5.87 15.22
N GLU A 96 4.64 6.91 15.42
CA GLU A 96 6.03 6.87 15.01
C GLU A 96 6.80 5.70 15.61
N ALA A 97 6.47 5.32 16.84
CA ALA A 97 7.12 4.22 17.53
C ALA A 97 6.91 2.87 16.82
N ASP A 98 5.83 2.75 16.05
CA ASP A 98 5.49 1.50 15.35
C ASP A 98 6.16 1.41 13.97
N ILE A 99 6.64 2.52 13.43
CA ILE A 99 7.21 2.52 12.08
C ILE A 99 8.43 1.61 11.95
N PRO A 100 9.42 1.65 12.87
CA PRO A 100 10.56 0.73 12.78
C PRO A 100 10.14 -0.73 12.80
N GLU A 101 9.10 -1.07 13.57
CA GLU A 101 8.60 -2.42 13.68
C GLU A 101 7.94 -2.88 12.37
N LEU A 102 7.16 -2.00 11.75
CA LEU A 102 6.57 -2.28 10.43
C LEU A 102 7.64 -2.48 9.37
N LEU A 103 8.66 -1.66 9.35
CA LEU A 103 9.77 -1.81 8.42
C LEU A 103 10.49 -3.14 8.66
N GLY A 104 10.64 -3.54 9.92
CA GLY A 104 11.23 -4.82 10.27
C GLY A 104 10.42 -6.03 9.82
N LEU A 105 9.10 -5.86 9.68
CA LEU A 105 8.23 -6.92 9.17
C LEU A 105 8.33 -7.09 7.66
N GLY A 106 8.82 -6.08 6.95
CA GLY A 106 8.94 -6.13 5.50
C GLY A 106 8.17 -5.05 4.76
N VAL A 107 7.56 -4.10 5.48
CA VAL A 107 6.93 -2.92 4.86
C VAL A 107 8.05 -2.04 4.32
N ALA A 108 7.94 -1.64 3.05
CA ALA A 108 9.03 -0.92 2.38
C ALA A 108 9.12 0.54 2.79
N ALA A 109 7.99 1.17 3.09
CA ALA A 109 7.94 2.56 3.53
C ALA A 109 6.62 2.85 4.24
N VAL A 110 6.63 3.83 5.13
CA VAL A 110 5.42 4.31 5.80
C VAL A 110 5.40 5.83 5.67
N PHE A 111 4.31 6.36 5.13
CA PHE A 111 4.13 7.80 4.95
C PHE A 111 3.11 8.31 5.95
N THR A 112 3.53 9.21 6.82
CA THR A 112 2.66 9.78 7.86
C THR A 112 1.91 11.01 7.35
N PRO A 113 0.87 11.46 8.07
CA PRO A 113 0.16 12.68 7.68
C PRO A 113 1.12 13.85 7.57
N GLY A 114 0.90 14.70 6.57
CA GLY A 114 1.78 15.83 6.31
C GLY A 114 2.88 15.53 5.30
N THR A 115 3.09 14.27 4.94
CA THR A 115 4.01 13.94 3.86
C THR A 115 3.48 14.53 2.55
N PRO A 116 4.28 15.31 1.82
CA PRO A 116 3.82 15.83 0.53
C PRO A 116 3.49 14.68 -0.43
N VAL A 117 2.38 14.82 -1.14
CA VAL A 117 1.93 13.77 -2.07
C VAL A 117 3.01 13.48 -3.12
N ARG A 118 3.73 14.51 -3.56
CA ARG A 118 4.82 14.34 -4.53
C ARG A 118 5.93 13.43 -4.01
N GLU A 119 6.21 13.48 -2.72
CA GLU A 119 7.20 12.59 -2.13
C GLU A 119 6.77 11.13 -2.26
N ILE A 120 5.47 10.87 -2.09
CA ILE A 120 4.93 9.52 -2.23
C ILE A 120 5.02 9.05 -3.69
N THR A 121 4.62 9.90 -4.63
CA THR A 121 4.67 9.53 -6.05
C THR A 121 6.10 9.33 -6.53
N ASP A 122 7.04 10.18 -6.09
CA ASP A 122 8.45 10.03 -6.44
C ASP A 122 9.02 8.73 -5.87
N TRP A 123 8.65 8.38 -4.62
CA TRP A 123 9.09 7.14 -4.01
C TRP A 123 8.58 5.92 -4.79
N VAL A 124 7.31 5.94 -5.18
CA VAL A 124 6.72 4.83 -5.94
C VAL A 124 7.45 4.65 -7.27
N HIS A 125 7.70 5.74 -7.98
CA HIS A 125 8.41 5.66 -9.26
C HIS A 125 9.84 5.17 -9.09
N GLY A 126 10.53 5.61 -8.05
CA GLY A 126 11.90 5.18 -7.79
C GLY A 126 12.00 3.74 -7.32
N ARG A 127 11.07 3.30 -6.50
CA ARG A 127 11.11 1.95 -5.90
C ARG A 127 10.53 0.88 -6.79
N LEU A 128 9.47 1.21 -7.52
CA LEU A 128 8.70 0.22 -8.29
C LEU A 128 8.92 0.32 -9.79
N SER A 129 9.80 1.21 -10.24
CA SER A 129 10.02 1.32 -11.68
C SER A 129 10.50 -0.02 -12.22
N ALA A 130 9.83 -0.50 -13.24
CA ALA A 130 10.22 -1.75 -13.90
C ALA A 130 11.55 -1.54 -14.61
N ALA A 131 12.49 -2.39 -14.31
CA ALA A 131 13.77 -2.35 -14.98
C ALA A 131 13.64 -2.83 -16.42
#